data_36a8ecb54bf5f74eacf5b866b5989c19
#
_entry.id   36a8ecb54bf5f74eacf5b866b5989c19
#
_cell.length_a   1.000
_cell.length_b   1.000
_cell.length_c   1.000
_cell.angle_alpha   90.00
_cell.angle_beta   90.00
_cell.angle_gamma   90.00
#
_symmetry.space_group_name_H-M   'P 1'
#
loop_
_entity.id
_entity.type
_entity.pdbx_description
1 polymer ?
#
loop_
_entity_poly.entity_id
_entity_poly.type
_entity_poly.pdbx_seq_one_letter_code
_entity_poly.pdbx_strand_id
1 'polypeptide(L)'
;MSVNIKYKNNSIAELTDTGTKTLKTAGKYCEADIVVENTKDAGNCPRYSDVNFYDYDGTLVAGYSISEANALTALPTPPAHDGLTFQEWNWSLEEVQSLTHIADIGANYITTDGATHLHLNITAEPQQDVYLGINITTQGGATINWGDGTVETPTEYGLGKRFGHHYAETGKYIVKISGQFKLGCHNNGDGNPLVGDSVGHGTNNRSILEKLYIGESCTGMQAYCCSRQRALSILSTHKNFVFGRSGWDSTKIKCIVLGRNVAHSFSVGVSNTNWVAVMCLPKQGLGGDGKTFMNSLMLKRIVLPDDVTTLPYMMLSMCQSLEEIHIPQGAVNASSFVFRNCASLRKVELSENFTGNISNDVFNSCELLTGFTIPSNVTSIGASAFAFTGLIEITIPENVTSIGAQAFRQCLQLNRVYLTSTTPPALANSNIFQNAYADMVIYVPQGSLETYKAADNWTVYADKMQEVQS
;
A
#
# COMPACT_ATOMS: atom_id res chain seq x y z
N MET A 1 -22.34 -15.19 25.49
CA MET A 1 -22.70 -13.94 24.81
C MET A 1 -23.31 -14.28 23.46
N SER A 2 -24.47 -13.76 23.11
CA SER A 2 -25.06 -14.00 21.80
C SER A 2 -24.64 -12.88 20.85
N VAL A 3 -24.16 -13.23 19.65
CA VAL A 3 -23.83 -12.30 18.58
C VAL A 3 -24.93 -12.39 17.53
N ASN A 4 -25.58 -11.27 17.25
CA ASN A 4 -26.66 -11.20 16.26
C ASN A 4 -26.09 -10.65 14.95
N ILE A 5 -26.08 -11.46 13.90
CA ILE A 5 -25.60 -11.07 12.57
C ILE A 5 -26.79 -10.56 11.77
N LYS A 6 -26.70 -9.29 11.33
CA LYS A 6 -27.73 -8.64 10.51
C LYS A 6 -27.20 -8.31 9.12
N TYR A 7 -28.02 -8.56 8.12
CA TYR A 7 -27.81 -8.06 6.76
C TYR A 7 -29.05 -7.27 6.33
N LYS A 8 -28.87 -6.02 5.92
CA LYS A 8 -29.96 -5.11 5.51
C LYS A 8 -31.13 -5.07 6.51
N ASN A 9 -30.83 -4.86 7.80
CA ASN A 9 -31.78 -4.80 8.91
C ASN A 9 -32.52 -6.10 9.28
N ASN A 10 -32.23 -7.22 8.65
CA ASN A 10 -32.76 -8.52 9.03
C ASN A 10 -31.70 -9.34 9.76
N SER A 11 -32.08 -9.91 10.91
CA SER A 11 -31.23 -10.90 11.61
C SER A 11 -31.12 -12.15 10.76
N ILE A 12 -29.89 -12.54 10.36
CA ILE A 12 -29.64 -13.74 9.56
C ILE A 12 -29.14 -14.91 10.39
N ALA A 13 -28.60 -14.67 11.58
CA ALA A 13 -28.22 -15.70 12.53
C ALA A 13 -28.02 -15.12 13.93
N GLU A 14 -28.24 -15.96 14.93
CA GLU A 14 -27.87 -15.73 16.33
C GLU A 14 -26.87 -16.82 16.73
N LEU A 15 -25.70 -16.43 17.20
CA LEU A 15 -24.67 -17.35 17.69
C LEU A 15 -24.72 -17.36 19.21
N THR A 16 -25.03 -18.53 19.79
CA THR A 16 -24.91 -18.78 21.20
C THR A 16 -23.61 -19.50 21.53
N ASP A 17 -23.08 -19.30 22.70
CA ASP A 17 -21.73 -19.44 23.24
C ASP A 17 -21.08 -20.85 23.17
N THR A 18 -21.47 -21.75 22.29
CA THR A 18 -20.85 -23.08 22.18
C THR A 18 -20.79 -23.55 20.73
N GLY A 19 -19.63 -23.41 20.10
CA GLY A 19 -19.22 -24.15 18.90
C GLY A 19 -19.19 -23.39 17.61
N THR A 20 -18.29 -23.83 16.71
CA THR A 20 -18.16 -23.37 15.32
C THR A 20 -19.43 -23.73 14.54
N LYS A 21 -20.08 -22.74 13.94
CA LYS A 21 -21.19 -22.95 13.01
C LYS A 21 -20.87 -22.38 11.66
N THR A 22 -20.96 -23.21 10.63
CA THR A 22 -20.89 -22.80 9.22
C THR A 22 -22.24 -22.21 8.82
N LEU A 23 -22.29 -20.96 8.42
CA LEU A 23 -23.47 -20.32 7.86
C LEU A 23 -23.50 -20.53 6.34
N LYS A 24 -24.43 -21.33 5.86
CA LYS A 24 -24.71 -21.43 4.43
C LYS A 24 -25.83 -20.46 4.08
N THR A 25 -25.54 -19.43 3.31
CA THR A 25 -26.56 -18.58 2.71
C THR A 25 -26.99 -19.19 1.38
N ALA A 26 -28.28 -19.50 1.24
CA ALA A 26 -28.86 -19.87 -0.04
C ALA A 26 -29.06 -18.60 -0.89
N GLY A 27 -28.09 -18.31 -1.77
CA GLY A 27 -28.16 -17.18 -2.72
C GLY A 27 -26.81 -16.80 -3.29
N LYS A 28 -26.75 -16.52 -4.52
CA LYS A 28 -25.70 -16.37 -5.54
C LYS A 28 -24.45 -15.50 -5.23
N TYR A 29 -24.03 -15.26 -3.99
CA TYR A 29 -22.84 -14.47 -3.67
C TYR A 29 -22.06 -15.12 -2.52
N CYS A 30 -20.88 -15.63 -2.84
CA CYS A 30 -19.77 -16.03 -1.97
C CYS A 30 -20.09 -16.95 -0.79
N GLU A 31 -19.64 -18.20 -0.87
CA GLU A 31 -19.40 -19.03 0.32
C GLU A 31 -18.23 -18.39 1.09
N ALA A 32 -18.53 -17.82 2.26
CA ALA A 32 -17.53 -17.42 3.24
C ALA A 32 -17.70 -18.29 4.48
N ASP A 33 -16.69 -19.07 4.78
CA ASP A 33 -16.57 -19.72 6.08
C ASP A 33 -16.20 -18.64 7.12
N ILE A 34 -17.15 -18.28 7.97
CA ILE A 34 -16.88 -17.40 9.11
C ILE A 34 -16.49 -18.31 10.27
N VAL A 35 -15.21 -18.38 10.55
CA VAL A 35 -14.69 -19.01 11.78
C VAL A 35 -14.69 -17.92 12.87
N VAL A 36 -15.60 -18.04 13.83
CA VAL A 36 -15.59 -17.19 15.02
C VAL A 36 -14.77 -17.94 16.08
N GLU A 37 -13.50 -17.62 16.21
CA GLU A 37 -12.71 -18.03 17.37
C GLU A 37 -13.11 -17.20 18.58
N ASN A 38 -13.30 -17.89 19.72
CA ASN A 38 -13.77 -17.31 20.96
C ASN A 38 -12.63 -16.51 21.62
N THR A 39 -12.47 -15.26 21.25
CA THR A 39 -11.57 -14.33 21.93
C THR A 39 -12.40 -13.41 22.83
N LYS A 40 -11.92 -13.19 24.06
CA LYS A 40 -12.58 -12.41 25.12
C LYS A 40 -12.84 -10.93 24.78
N ASP A 41 -12.52 -10.49 23.56
CA ASP A 41 -12.73 -9.14 23.09
C ASP A 41 -13.77 -9.11 21.96
N ALA A 42 -15.03 -8.95 22.34
CA ALA A 42 -16.13 -8.65 21.42
C ALA A 42 -15.90 -7.27 20.79
N GLY A 43 -15.38 -7.23 19.56
CA GLY A 43 -15.20 -6.00 18.79
C GLY A 43 -14.14 -6.01 17.70
N ASN A 44 -13.33 -7.06 17.61
CA ASN A 44 -12.25 -7.10 16.62
C ASN A 44 -12.43 -8.21 15.59
N CYS A 45 -12.51 -7.84 14.32
CA CYS A 45 -12.05 -8.65 13.20
C CYS A 45 -10.67 -9.26 13.54
N PRO A 46 -10.26 -10.41 12.94
CA PRO A 46 -8.91 -10.93 13.16
C PRO A 46 -7.93 -9.80 12.87
N ARG A 47 -7.43 -9.17 13.93
CA ARG A 47 -6.44 -8.13 13.83
C ARG A 47 -5.14 -8.80 13.39
N TYR A 48 -4.50 -8.24 12.40
CA TYR A 48 -3.06 -8.38 12.29
C TYR A 48 -2.46 -8.03 13.64
N SER A 49 -1.46 -8.75 14.08
CA SER A 49 -0.67 -8.32 15.24
C SER A 49 -0.14 -6.92 14.99
N ASP A 50 0.14 -6.15 16.04
CA ASP A 50 0.66 -4.80 15.87
C ASP A 50 1.98 -4.82 15.09
N VAL A 51 2.85 -5.81 15.38
CA VAL A 51 4.15 -6.01 14.77
C VAL A 51 4.19 -7.38 14.11
N ASN A 52 4.34 -7.42 12.79
CA ASN A 52 4.35 -8.65 12.02
C ASN A 52 5.69 -8.85 11.33
N PHE A 53 6.18 -10.09 11.34
CA PHE A 53 7.36 -10.52 10.60
C PHE A 53 6.92 -11.40 9.44
N TYR A 54 7.27 -10.99 8.22
CA TYR A 54 6.89 -11.68 7.00
C TYR A 54 8.10 -12.25 6.27
N ASP A 55 7.93 -13.43 5.73
CA ASP A 55 8.84 -13.98 4.74
C ASP A 55 8.72 -13.22 3.40
N TYR A 56 9.70 -13.38 2.51
CA TYR A 56 9.73 -12.69 1.21
C TYR A 56 8.52 -12.99 0.31
N ASP A 57 7.81 -14.08 0.55
CA ASP A 57 6.59 -14.45 -0.22
C ASP A 57 5.28 -13.93 0.40
N GLY A 58 5.38 -13.29 1.57
CA GLY A 58 4.25 -12.76 2.33
C GLY A 58 3.68 -13.72 3.37
N THR A 59 4.33 -14.85 3.61
CA THR A 59 3.99 -15.76 4.71
C THR A 59 4.30 -15.11 6.05
N LEU A 60 3.33 -15.07 6.96
CA LEU A 60 3.52 -14.56 8.32
C LEU A 60 4.40 -15.54 9.11
N VAL A 61 5.54 -15.07 9.59
CA VAL A 61 6.50 -15.84 10.41
C VAL A 61 6.18 -15.70 11.88
N ALA A 62 5.91 -14.50 12.35
CA ALA A 62 5.56 -14.19 13.73
C ALA A 62 4.78 -12.89 13.82
N GLY A 63 3.95 -12.79 14.88
CA GLY A 63 3.18 -11.57 15.17
C GLY A 63 3.20 -11.28 16.66
N TYR A 64 3.34 -10.01 17.03
CA TYR A 64 3.47 -9.53 18.40
C TYR A 64 2.62 -8.28 18.61
N SER A 65 2.19 -8.03 19.86
CA SER A 65 1.82 -6.69 20.29
C SER A 65 3.06 -5.79 20.34
N ILE A 66 2.90 -4.47 20.36
CA ILE A 66 4.03 -3.53 20.51
C ILE A 66 4.82 -3.84 21.80
N SER A 67 4.14 -4.12 22.91
CA SER A 67 4.81 -4.41 24.18
C SER A 67 5.62 -5.71 24.15
N GLU A 68 5.12 -6.75 23.49
CA GLU A 68 5.86 -8.01 23.30
C GLU A 68 7.05 -7.81 22.36
N ALA A 69 6.88 -7.07 21.28
CA ALA A 69 7.95 -6.74 20.33
C ALA A 69 9.08 -5.95 21.01
N ASN A 70 8.73 -4.96 21.84
CA ASN A 70 9.72 -4.17 22.59
C ASN A 70 10.49 -5.03 23.63
N ALA A 71 9.93 -6.15 24.09
CA ALA A 71 10.57 -7.05 25.03
C ALA A 71 11.41 -8.17 24.37
N LEU A 72 11.46 -8.23 23.04
CA LEU A 72 12.24 -9.25 22.32
C LEU A 72 13.73 -9.13 22.65
N THR A 73 14.38 -10.26 22.92
CA THR A 73 15.83 -10.33 23.10
C THR A 73 16.56 -10.76 21.83
N ALA A 74 15.81 -11.28 20.84
CA ALA A 74 16.27 -11.61 19.50
C ALA A 74 15.07 -11.52 18.54
N LEU A 75 15.35 -11.21 17.27
CA LEU A 75 14.31 -11.26 16.23
C LEU A 75 13.92 -12.72 15.92
N PRO A 76 12.71 -12.97 15.41
CA PRO A 76 12.26 -14.31 15.04
C PRO A 76 13.23 -15.03 14.12
N THR A 77 13.33 -16.35 14.24
CA THR A 77 14.12 -17.15 13.32
C THR A 77 13.44 -17.18 11.96
N PRO A 78 14.14 -16.73 10.88
CA PRO A 78 13.54 -16.74 9.55
C PRO A 78 13.42 -18.19 9.02
N PRO A 79 12.45 -18.48 8.14
CA PRO A 79 12.37 -19.78 7.48
C PRO A 79 13.62 -20.08 6.64
N ALA A 80 13.99 -21.37 6.58
CA ALA A 80 15.04 -21.84 5.69
C ALA A 80 14.46 -22.14 4.30
N HIS A 81 15.16 -21.74 3.24
CA HIS A 81 14.75 -21.95 1.85
C HIS A 81 15.88 -22.55 1.03
N ASP A 82 15.56 -23.53 0.20
CA ASP A 82 16.52 -24.13 -0.71
C ASP A 82 17.07 -23.09 -1.70
N GLY A 83 18.39 -23.01 -1.80
CA GLY A 83 19.06 -22.07 -2.69
C GLY A 83 19.07 -20.62 -2.25
N LEU A 84 18.55 -20.30 -1.05
CA LEU A 84 18.57 -18.96 -0.46
C LEU A 84 19.24 -18.96 0.91
N THR A 85 19.93 -17.87 1.20
CA THR A 85 20.53 -17.59 2.51
C THR A 85 19.87 -16.34 3.07
N PHE A 86 19.34 -16.42 4.28
CA PHE A 86 18.85 -15.25 4.99
C PHE A 86 19.99 -14.26 5.26
N GLN A 87 19.74 -13.00 5.02
CA GLN A 87 20.69 -11.92 5.31
C GLN A 87 20.31 -11.17 6.57
N GLU A 88 19.14 -10.59 6.59
CA GLU A 88 18.62 -9.82 7.72
C GLU A 88 17.11 -9.58 7.58
N TRP A 89 16.47 -9.21 8.68
CA TRP A 89 15.19 -8.51 8.67
C TRP A 89 15.41 -7.06 8.25
N ASN A 90 14.46 -6.46 7.55
CA ASN A 90 14.59 -5.07 7.10
C ASN A 90 14.43 -4.02 8.23
N TRP A 91 14.26 -4.47 9.47
CA TRP A 91 14.37 -3.71 10.72
C TRP A 91 15.33 -4.41 11.67
N SER A 92 16.10 -3.65 12.47
CA SER A 92 16.99 -4.20 13.48
C SER A 92 16.24 -4.54 14.78
N LEU A 93 16.86 -5.33 15.66
CA LEU A 93 16.31 -5.60 16.99
C LEU A 93 16.10 -4.31 17.80
N GLU A 94 17.05 -3.39 17.77
CA GLU A 94 16.97 -2.09 18.46
C GLU A 94 15.78 -1.24 17.96
N GLU A 95 15.56 -1.22 16.64
CA GLU A 95 14.41 -0.53 16.05
C GLU A 95 13.10 -1.15 16.49
N VAL A 96 13.02 -2.49 16.57
CA VAL A 96 11.84 -3.22 17.05
C VAL A 96 11.60 -2.98 18.54
N GLN A 97 12.65 -2.97 19.35
CA GLN A 97 12.57 -2.70 20.81
C GLN A 97 12.13 -1.26 21.15
N SER A 98 12.24 -0.35 20.19
CA SER A 98 11.85 1.07 20.35
C SER A 98 10.53 1.43 19.69
N LEU A 99 9.73 0.45 19.26
CA LEU A 99 8.46 0.68 18.57
C LEU A 99 7.43 1.36 19.47
N THR A 100 6.76 2.36 18.92
CA THR A 100 5.60 3.03 19.52
C THR A 100 4.34 2.89 18.66
N HIS A 101 4.47 2.26 17.50
CA HIS A 101 3.42 2.09 16.50
C HIS A 101 3.51 0.71 15.84
N ILE A 102 2.51 0.38 15.02
CA ILE A 102 2.49 -0.84 14.22
C ILE A 102 3.69 -0.95 13.28
N ALA A 103 4.12 -2.18 12.95
CA ALA A 103 5.19 -2.43 11.99
C ALA A 103 4.96 -3.72 11.19
N ASP A 104 5.33 -3.70 9.89
CA ASP A 104 5.41 -4.86 9.03
C ASP A 104 6.86 -5.03 8.56
N ILE A 105 7.51 -6.09 9.04
CA ILE A 105 8.94 -6.35 8.93
C ILE A 105 9.15 -7.52 8.00
N GLY A 106 10.02 -7.37 7.01
CA GLY A 106 10.26 -8.38 6.00
C GLY A 106 11.66 -8.98 6.03
N ALA A 107 11.75 -10.25 5.66
CA ALA A 107 13.01 -10.97 5.54
C ALA A 107 13.67 -10.72 4.17
N ASN A 108 14.94 -10.33 4.17
CA ASN A 108 15.78 -10.23 2.98
C ASN A 108 16.65 -11.49 2.84
N TYR A 109 16.65 -12.05 1.65
CA TYR A 109 17.44 -13.23 1.30
C TYR A 109 18.33 -12.96 0.09
N ILE A 110 19.36 -13.77 -0.04
CA ILE A 110 20.25 -13.80 -1.18
C ILE A 110 20.38 -15.24 -1.68
N THR A 111 20.60 -15.43 -2.97
CA THR A 111 20.91 -16.75 -3.53
C THR A 111 22.23 -17.30 -2.96
N THR A 112 22.29 -18.59 -2.67
CA THR A 112 23.47 -19.22 -2.07
C THR A 112 24.70 -19.21 -2.97
N ASP A 113 24.50 -19.17 -4.30
CA ASP A 113 25.57 -19.10 -5.30
C ASP A 113 25.89 -17.66 -5.76
N GLY A 114 25.22 -16.65 -5.19
CA GLY A 114 25.41 -15.23 -5.51
C GLY A 114 24.88 -14.79 -6.89
N ALA A 115 24.40 -15.72 -7.73
CA ALA A 115 23.81 -15.40 -9.01
C ALA A 115 22.34 -14.99 -8.89
N THR A 116 21.84 -14.14 -9.78
CA THR A 116 20.41 -13.88 -9.90
C THR A 116 19.73 -14.99 -10.66
N HIS A 117 18.69 -15.59 -10.10
CA HIS A 117 17.96 -16.69 -10.69
C HIS A 117 16.59 -16.23 -11.25
N LEU A 118 16.38 -16.47 -12.53
CA LEU A 118 15.10 -16.31 -13.21
C LEU A 118 14.51 -17.69 -13.49
N HIS A 119 13.42 -18.03 -12.86
CA HIS A 119 12.70 -19.29 -13.09
C HIS A 119 11.68 -19.08 -14.20
N LEU A 120 11.96 -19.71 -15.35
CA LEU A 120 11.13 -19.66 -16.55
C LEU A 120 10.30 -20.92 -16.68
N ASN A 121 9.06 -20.78 -17.17
CA ASN A 121 8.19 -21.88 -17.54
C ASN A 121 7.73 -21.70 -18.98
N ILE A 122 8.38 -22.41 -19.90
CA ILE A 122 8.14 -22.36 -21.33
C ILE A 122 7.13 -23.47 -21.66
N THR A 123 5.92 -23.09 -22.04
CA THR A 123 4.80 -24.04 -22.26
C THR A 123 4.42 -24.23 -23.71
N ALA A 124 4.95 -23.41 -24.62
CA ALA A 124 4.61 -23.46 -26.05
C ALA A 124 5.79 -22.99 -26.90
N GLU A 125 5.86 -23.49 -28.16
CA GLU A 125 6.92 -23.14 -29.11
C GLU A 125 7.16 -21.65 -29.30
N PRO A 126 6.16 -20.76 -29.40
CA PRO A 126 6.41 -19.32 -29.53
C PRO A 126 7.12 -18.69 -28.32
N GLN A 127 7.20 -19.41 -27.18
CA GLN A 127 7.89 -18.97 -25.97
C GLN A 127 9.34 -19.45 -25.89
N GLN A 128 9.80 -20.28 -26.82
CA GLN A 128 11.17 -20.83 -26.84
C GLN A 128 12.23 -19.77 -27.16
N ASP A 129 11.87 -18.71 -27.89
CA ASP A 129 12.74 -17.55 -28.11
C ASP A 129 12.63 -16.58 -26.93
N VAL A 130 13.62 -16.57 -26.06
CA VAL A 130 13.66 -15.75 -24.85
C VAL A 130 14.70 -14.65 -25.00
N TYR A 131 14.31 -13.43 -24.67
CA TYR A 131 15.20 -12.27 -24.64
C TYR A 131 15.25 -11.67 -23.22
N LEU A 132 16.45 -11.55 -22.69
CA LEU A 132 16.71 -10.91 -21.41
C LEU A 132 17.10 -9.45 -21.59
N GLY A 133 16.39 -8.55 -20.89
CA GLY A 133 16.75 -7.16 -20.76
C GLY A 133 17.58 -6.93 -19.49
N ILE A 134 18.90 -6.82 -19.63
CA ILE A 134 19.79 -6.50 -18.50
C ILE A 134 20.76 -5.39 -18.91
N ASN A 135 21.15 -4.56 -17.94
CA ASN A 135 22.16 -3.54 -18.11
C ASN A 135 23.47 -4.00 -17.48
N ILE A 136 24.39 -4.49 -18.29
CA ILE A 136 25.73 -4.87 -17.87
C ILE A 136 26.58 -3.60 -17.81
N THR A 137 27.21 -3.32 -16.69
CA THR A 137 27.90 -2.03 -16.45
C THR A 137 29.28 -1.94 -17.09
N THR A 138 29.94 -3.09 -17.34
CA THR A 138 31.28 -3.17 -17.94
C THR A 138 31.34 -4.31 -18.94
N GLN A 139 32.21 -4.20 -19.95
CA GLN A 139 32.44 -5.26 -20.94
C GLN A 139 32.87 -6.56 -20.27
N GLY A 140 32.24 -7.67 -20.60
CA GLY A 140 32.49 -8.97 -19.99
C GLY A 140 32.14 -9.06 -18.50
N GLY A 141 31.43 -8.05 -17.98
CA GLY A 141 31.09 -7.91 -16.56
C GLY A 141 29.99 -8.84 -16.06
N ALA A 142 29.36 -9.62 -16.93
CA ALA A 142 28.32 -10.59 -16.56
C ALA A 142 28.46 -11.89 -17.34
N THR A 143 27.96 -12.98 -16.75
CA THR A 143 27.81 -14.28 -17.38
C THR A 143 26.36 -14.74 -17.26
N ILE A 144 25.80 -15.26 -18.34
CA ILE A 144 24.43 -15.77 -18.41
C ILE A 144 24.50 -17.27 -18.64
N ASN A 145 24.03 -18.06 -17.68
CA ASN A 145 23.78 -19.48 -17.82
C ASN A 145 22.27 -19.68 -18.07
N TRP A 146 21.93 -20.16 -19.24
CA TRP A 146 20.53 -20.27 -19.69
C TRP A 146 19.76 -21.43 -19.06
N GLY A 147 20.44 -22.33 -18.34
CA GLY A 147 19.82 -23.44 -17.61
C GLY A 147 19.54 -24.67 -18.45
N ASP A 148 19.92 -24.69 -19.72
CA ASP A 148 19.91 -25.84 -20.65
C ASP A 148 21.30 -26.36 -20.99
N GLY A 149 22.33 -25.88 -20.30
CA GLY A 149 23.74 -26.15 -20.53
C GLY A 149 24.47 -25.06 -21.33
N THR A 150 23.74 -24.13 -21.92
CA THR A 150 24.33 -23.00 -22.64
C THR A 150 24.79 -21.92 -21.66
N VAL A 151 26.04 -21.44 -21.82
CA VAL A 151 26.61 -20.35 -21.03
C VAL A 151 27.24 -19.35 -21.98
N GLU A 152 26.95 -18.06 -21.78
CA GLU A 152 27.54 -16.97 -22.54
C GLU A 152 28.10 -15.86 -21.63
N THR A 153 29.15 -15.20 -22.12
CA THR A 153 29.68 -13.98 -21.52
C THR A 153 29.52 -12.84 -22.53
N PRO A 154 28.49 -12.00 -22.37
CA PRO A 154 28.21 -10.93 -23.31
C PRO A 154 29.39 -9.97 -23.47
N THR A 155 29.74 -9.64 -24.69
CA THR A 155 30.72 -8.60 -25.01
C THR A 155 30.07 -7.20 -25.10
N GLU A 156 28.75 -7.17 -25.32
CA GLU A 156 27.98 -5.94 -25.33
C GLU A 156 27.61 -5.52 -23.90
N TYR A 157 27.68 -4.23 -23.65
CA TYR A 157 27.36 -3.64 -22.33
C TYR A 157 26.65 -2.29 -22.49
N GLY A 158 26.13 -1.77 -21.37
CA GLY A 158 25.41 -0.51 -21.31
C GLY A 158 23.89 -0.66 -21.46
N LEU A 159 23.20 0.48 -21.56
CA LEU A 159 21.76 0.54 -21.68
C LEU A 159 21.28 0.07 -23.06
N GLY A 160 20.08 -0.47 -23.11
CA GLY A 160 19.41 -0.85 -24.37
C GLY A 160 19.83 -2.21 -24.93
N LYS A 161 20.63 -2.99 -24.20
CA LYS A 161 21.07 -4.29 -24.67
C LYS A 161 20.12 -5.40 -24.27
N ARG A 162 19.94 -6.36 -25.19
CA ARG A 162 19.14 -7.56 -24.98
C ARG A 162 19.91 -8.78 -25.42
N PHE A 163 19.78 -9.84 -24.66
CA PHE A 163 20.47 -11.11 -24.88
C PHE A 163 19.41 -12.16 -25.20
N GLY A 164 19.51 -12.77 -26.37
CA GLY A 164 18.53 -13.72 -26.87
C GLY A 164 19.03 -15.15 -26.78
N HIS A 165 18.13 -16.07 -26.46
CA HIS A 165 18.38 -17.51 -26.43
C HIS A 165 17.17 -18.28 -26.94
N HIS A 166 17.42 -19.36 -27.68
CA HIS A 166 16.39 -20.27 -28.17
C HIS A 166 16.49 -21.61 -27.44
N TYR A 167 15.41 -21.97 -26.73
CA TYR A 167 15.29 -23.27 -26.09
C TYR A 167 14.72 -24.29 -27.09
N ALA A 168 15.43 -25.40 -27.28
CA ALA A 168 15.01 -26.46 -28.22
C ALA A 168 13.68 -27.17 -27.81
N GLU A 169 13.39 -27.15 -26.50
CA GLU A 169 12.21 -27.83 -25.94
C GLU A 169 11.45 -26.90 -24.98
N THR A 170 10.15 -27.18 -24.80
CA THR A 170 9.36 -26.60 -23.73
C THR A 170 9.77 -27.19 -22.38
N GLY A 171 9.68 -26.42 -21.30
CA GLY A 171 10.09 -26.92 -20.00
C GLY A 171 10.28 -25.80 -18.97
N LYS A 172 10.80 -26.19 -17.81
CA LYS A 172 11.19 -25.27 -16.75
C LYS A 172 12.70 -25.09 -16.76
N TYR A 173 13.13 -23.85 -16.83
CA TYR A 173 14.53 -23.48 -16.88
C TYR A 173 14.85 -22.48 -15.77
N ILE A 174 16.07 -22.57 -15.24
CA ILE A 174 16.58 -21.59 -14.27
C ILE A 174 17.74 -20.86 -14.95
N VAL A 175 17.46 -19.65 -15.43
CA VAL A 175 18.52 -18.78 -15.95
C VAL A 175 19.26 -18.17 -14.77
N LYS A 176 20.59 -18.28 -14.77
CA LYS A 176 21.44 -17.69 -13.74
C LYS A 176 22.32 -16.61 -14.33
N ILE A 177 22.31 -15.43 -13.70
CA ILE A 177 23.12 -14.31 -14.13
C ILE A 177 24.07 -13.93 -13.01
N SER A 178 25.37 -13.98 -13.30
CA SER A 178 26.45 -13.60 -12.39
C SER A 178 27.17 -12.36 -12.91
N GLY A 179 27.86 -11.63 -12.03
CA GLY A 179 28.62 -10.43 -12.39
C GLY A 179 27.85 -9.13 -12.15
N GLN A 180 28.40 -7.99 -12.57
CA GLN A 180 27.91 -6.64 -12.27
C GLN A 180 26.88 -6.18 -13.30
N PHE A 181 25.59 -6.14 -12.89
CA PHE A 181 24.51 -5.73 -13.77
C PHE A 181 23.32 -5.15 -12.98
N LYS A 182 22.36 -4.56 -13.72
CA LYS A 182 21.02 -4.22 -13.23
C LYS A 182 19.98 -4.90 -14.10
N LEU A 183 18.83 -5.24 -13.52
CA LEU A 183 17.71 -5.78 -14.25
C LEU A 183 17.08 -4.70 -15.13
N GLY A 184 16.64 -5.08 -16.35
CA GLY A 184 16.07 -4.17 -17.34
C GLY A 184 17.13 -3.44 -18.18
N CYS A 185 16.78 -3.10 -19.39
CA CYS A 185 17.71 -2.55 -20.37
C CYS A 185 17.46 -1.09 -20.76
N HIS A 186 16.39 -0.44 -20.29
CA HIS A 186 16.08 0.93 -20.73
C HIS A 186 15.53 1.83 -19.64
N ASN A 187 15.83 3.14 -19.70
CA ASN A 187 15.34 4.13 -18.74
C ASN A 187 13.98 4.75 -19.11
N ASN A 188 13.44 4.50 -20.29
CA ASN A 188 12.23 5.14 -20.80
C ASN A 188 11.06 4.16 -20.82
N GLY A 189 9.90 4.61 -20.37
CA GLY A 189 8.67 3.88 -20.08
C GLY A 189 8.04 2.97 -21.14
N ASP A 190 8.69 2.70 -22.25
CA ASP A 190 8.14 1.95 -23.36
C ASP A 190 8.44 0.43 -23.33
N GLY A 191 8.42 -0.13 -22.10
CA GLY A 191 8.14 -1.55 -22.02
C GLY A 191 9.21 -2.49 -22.51
N ASN A 192 10.48 -2.27 -22.16
CA ASN A 192 11.52 -3.29 -22.32
C ASN A 192 11.49 -4.25 -21.14
N PRO A 193 10.71 -5.35 -21.21
CA PRO A 193 10.55 -6.27 -20.11
C PRO A 193 11.89 -6.96 -19.78
N LEU A 194 12.03 -7.37 -18.53
CA LEU A 194 13.15 -8.21 -18.09
C LEU A 194 13.22 -9.48 -18.94
N VAL A 195 12.06 -10.08 -19.23
CA VAL A 195 11.92 -11.25 -20.11
C VAL A 195 10.90 -10.91 -21.20
N GLY A 196 11.28 -11.10 -22.45
CA GLY A 196 10.46 -10.80 -23.63
C GLY A 196 10.71 -11.79 -24.77
N ASP A 197 9.94 -11.67 -25.87
CA ASP A 197 9.89 -12.59 -27.01
C ASP A 197 10.54 -12.05 -28.30
N SER A 198 11.02 -10.81 -28.31
CA SER A 198 11.68 -10.25 -29.49
C SER A 198 12.43 -8.98 -29.17
N VAL A 199 13.22 -8.49 -30.13
CA VAL A 199 13.92 -7.20 -30.08
C VAL A 199 12.93 -6.02 -30.14
N GLY A 200 11.65 -6.28 -30.45
CA GLY A 200 10.58 -5.30 -30.50
C GLY A 200 9.59 -5.46 -29.32
N HIS A 201 8.51 -4.69 -29.37
CA HIS A 201 7.47 -4.63 -28.33
C HIS A 201 6.57 -5.89 -28.21
N GLY A 202 7.08 -7.08 -28.48
CA GLY A 202 6.35 -8.34 -28.48
C GLY A 202 5.71 -8.68 -27.12
N THR A 203 4.55 -9.30 -27.16
CA THR A 203 3.67 -9.51 -26.00
C THR A 203 3.68 -10.93 -25.44
N ASN A 204 4.29 -11.91 -26.15
CA ASN A 204 4.00 -13.32 -25.90
C ASN A 204 4.77 -13.93 -24.71
N ASN A 205 6.03 -13.56 -24.45
CA ASN A 205 6.85 -14.18 -23.40
C ASN A 205 6.76 -13.52 -22.01
N ARG A 206 5.90 -12.51 -21.83
CA ARG A 206 5.67 -11.86 -20.54
C ARG A 206 4.97 -12.75 -19.50
N SER A 207 4.67 -13.97 -19.84
CA SER A 207 3.98 -14.94 -18.97
C SER A 207 4.84 -16.14 -18.58
N ILE A 208 6.14 -16.16 -18.92
CA ILE A 208 7.01 -17.30 -18.64
C ILE A 208 7.86 -17.14 -17.36
N LEU A 209 8.13 -15.91 -16.90
CA LEU A 209 8.89 -15.66 -15.68
C LEU A 209 7.97 -15.88 -14.48
N GLU A 210 8.21 -16.95 -13.71
CA GLU A 210 7.41 -17.32 -12.53
C GLU A 210 8.00 -16.80 -11.21
N LYS A 211 9.35 -16.87 -11.07
CA LYS A 211 10.07 -16.49 -9.84
C LYS A 211 11.34 -15.74 -10.19
N LEU A 212 11.69 -14.78 -9.34
CA LEU A 212 12.90 -13.98 -9.45
C LEU A 212 13.60 -13.91 -8.09
N TYR A 213 14.78 -14.51 -8.01
CA TYR A 213 15.63 -14.47 -6.83
C TYR A 213 16.89 -13.66 -7.14
N ILE A 214 17.05 -12.55 -6.43
CA ILE A 214 18.13 -11.60 -6.69
C ILE A 214 19.43 -12.03 -5.99
N GLY A 215 20.50 -12.16 -6.78
CA GLY A 215 21.85 -12.43 -6.30
C GLY A 215 22.60 -11.15 -5.92
N GLU A 216 23.68 -11.29 -5.16
CA GLU A 216 24.44 -10.18 -4.56
C GLU A 216 24.97 -9.16 -5.58
N SER A 217 25.37 -9.64 -6.74
CA SER A 217 25.98 -8.81 -7.79
C SER A 217 24.96 -7.97 -8.59
N CYS A 218 23.68 -8.26 -8.46
CA CYS A 218 22.60 -7.47 -9.08
C CYS A 218 22.23 -6.29 -8.18
N THR A 219 22.73 -5.11 -8.45
CA THR A 219 22.61 -3.94 -7.56
C THR A 219 21.25 -3.23 -7.65
N GLY A 220 20.40 -3.60 -8.60
CA GLY A 220 19.07 -2.97 -8.72
C GLY A 220 18.40 -3.26 -10.04
N MET A 221 17.34 -2.51 -10.31
CA MET A 221 16.55 -2.62 -11.54
C MET A 221 16.33 -1.27 -12.20
N GLN A 222 16.17 -1.30 -13.52
CA GLN A 222 15.75 -0.16 -14.32
C GLN A 222 14.23 0.05 -14.23
N ALA A 223 13.78 1.24 -14.61
CA ALA A 223 12.35 1.55 -14.66
C ALA A 223 11.59 0.55 -15.57
N TYR A 224 10.39 0.15 -15.11
CA TYR A 224 9.44 -0.72 -15.84
C TYR A 224 9.95 -2.13 -16.19
N CYS A 225 11.02 -2.61 -15.59
CA CYS A 225 11.66 -3.86 -16.01
C CYS A 225 10.79 -5.11 -15.77
N CYS A 226 10.04 -5.19 -14.67
CA CYS A 226 9.10 -6.29 -14.40
C CYS A 226 7.65 -5.97 -14.81
N SER A 227 7.43 -4.83 -15.44
CA SER A 227 6.11 -4.45 -15.95
C SER A 227 5.54 -5.51 -16.89
N ARG A 228 4.28 -5.89 -16.66
CA ARG A 228 3.54 -6.90 -17.42
C ARG A 228 4.10 -8.32 -17.37
N GLN A 229 4.99 -8.66 -16.41
CA GLN A 229 5.43 -10.04 -16.16
C GLN A 229 4.31 -10.82 -15.44
N ARG A 230 3.30 -11.25 -16.19
CA ARG A 230 2.01 -11.75 -15.68
C ARG A 230 2.10 -13.07 -14.89
N ALA A 231 3.15 -13.85 -15.06
CA ALA A 231 3.37 -15.08 -14.32
C ALA A 231 4.20 -14.86 -13.06
N LEU A 232 4.93 -13.75 -12.96
CA LEU A 232 5.82 -13.47 -11.83
C LEU A 232 5.04 -13.33 -10.53
N SER A 233 5.23 -14.30 -9.64
CA SER A 233 4.50 -14.44 -8.38
C SER A 233 5.39 -14.40 -7.15
N ILE A 234 6.68 -14.65 -7.31
CA ILE A 234 7.66 -14.70 -6.21
C ILE A 234 8.85 -13.80 -6.55
N LEU A 235 9.19 -12.94 -5.60
CA LEU A 235 10.35 -12.08 -5.63
C LEU A 235 11.10 -12.18 -4.30
N SER A 236 12.38 -12.51 -4.35
CA SER A 236 13.28 -12.37 -3.20
C SER A 236 14.38 -11.38 -3.53
N THR A 237 14.63 -10.43 -2.65
CA THR A 237 15.64 -9.39 -2.83
C THR A 237 16.60 -9.33 -1.66
N HIS A 238 17.86 -9.03 -1.95
CA HIS A 238 18.85 -8.78 -0.91
C HIS A 238 18.74 -7.34 -0.34
N LYS A 239 19.35 -7.15 0.83
CA LYS A 239 19.28 -5.91 1.62
C LYS A 239 19.74 -4.62 0.90
N ASN A 240 20.56 -4.74 -0.13
CA ASN A 240 21.13 -3.62 -0.89
C ASN A 240 20.49 -3.45 -2.28
N PHE A 241 19.38 -4.14 -2.58
CA PHE A 241 18.74 -4.07 -3.89
C PHE A 241 17.93 -2.79 -4.07
N VAL A 242 18.22 -2.04 -5.14
CA VAL A 242 17.54 -0.78 -5.46
C VAL A 242 16.42 -1.01 -6.45
N PHE A 243 15.18 -0.74 -6.03
CA PHE A 243 14.01 -0.83 -6.90
C PHE A 243 13.95 0.35 -7.88
N GLY A 244 13.67 0.05 -9.15
CA GLY A 244 13.42 1.03 -10.17
C GLY A 244 11.96 1.50 -10.21
N ARG A 245 11.71 2.58 -10.95
CA ARG A 245 10.39 3.21 -11.09
C ARG A 245 9.38 2.29 -11.79
N SER A 246 8.14 2.20 -11.28
CA SER A 246 6.95 1.60 -11.94
C SER A 246 7.21 0.20 -12.54
N GLY A 247 7.87 -0.69 -11.80
CA GLY A 247 8.35 -1.97 -12.34
C GLY A 247 7.38 -3.15 -12.23
N TRP A 248 6.20 -3.04 -11.59
CA TRP A 248 5.48 -4.19 -11.06
C TRP A 248 4.04 -4.35 -11.54
N ASP A 249 3.57 -3.52 -12.45
CA ASP A 249 2.21 -3.61 -12.97
C ASP A 249 1.95 -4.98 -13.61
N SER A 250 0.79 -5.54 -13.31
CA SER A 250 0.33 -6.84 -13.81
C SER A 250 1.10 -8.08 -13.33
N THR A 251 2.03 -7.97 -12.38
CA THR A 251 2.64 -9.14 -11.71
C THR A 251 1.67 -9.76 -10.69
N LYS A 252 1.95 -11.00 -10.29
CA LYS A 252 1.20 -11.72 -9.24
C LYS A 252 1.94 -11.74 -7.89
N ILE A 253 2.95 -10.89 -7.72
CA ILE A 253 3.72 -10.78 -6.48
C ILE A 253 2.79 -10.38 -5.35
N LYS A 254 2.85 -11.10 -4.24
CA LYS A 254 2.03 -10.88 -3.05
C LYS A 254 2.72 -10.05 -1.98
N CYS A 255 4.05 -10.12 -1.92
CA CYS A 255 4.87 -9.42 -0.94
C CYS A 255 6.03 -8.72 -1.60
N ILE A 256 6.37 -7.52 -1.11
CA ILE A 256 7.57 -6.78 -1.47
C ILE A 256 8.28 -6.35 -0.19
N VAL A 257 9.55 -6.73 -0.09
CA VAL A 257 10.42 -6.34 1.03
C VAL A 257 11.49 -5.39 0.52
N LEU A 258 11.55 -4.18 1.07
CA LEU A 258 12.60 -3.21 0.77
C LEU A 258 13.71 -3.31 1.82
N GLY A 259 14.96 -3.41 1.37
CA GLY A 259 16.11 -3.45 2.26
C GLY A 259 16.35 -2.10 2.97
N ARG A 260 16.87 -2.14 4.19
CA ARG A 260 17.06 -0.94 5.03
C ARG A 260 18.33 -0.13 4.72
N ASN A 261 19.28 -0.72 4.01
CA ASN A 261 20.59 -0.11 3.79
C ASN A 261 20.69 0.73 2.51
N VAL A 262 19.57 0.93 1.82
CA VAL A 262 19.51 1.62 0.54
C VAL A 262 18.50 2.74 0.59
N ALA A 263 18.87 3.93 0.12
CA ALA A 263 17.92 5.01 -0.09
C ALA A 263 16.97 4.61 -1.24
N HIS A 264 15.72 4.40 -0.91
CA HIS A 264 14.66 4.17 -1.89
C HIS A 264 14.02 5.50 -2.26
N SER A 265 13.81 5.74 -3.55
CA SER A 265 13.00 6.86 -4.02
C SER A 265 11.53 6.48 -4.02
N PHE A 266 10.62 7.36 -3.57
CA PHE A 266 9.16 7.19 -3.74
C PHE A 266 8.71 7.04 -5.20
N SER A 267 9.58 7.27 -6.16
CA SER A 267 9.34 6.89 -7.54
C SER A 267 9.47 5.37 -7.77
N VAL A 268 9.75 4.58 -6.74
CA VAL A 268 9.60 3.12 -6.76
C VAL A 268 8.13 2.82 -7.03
N GLY A 269 7.77 2.71 -8.29
CA GLY A 269 6.40 2.56 -8.71
C GLY A 269 5.87 1.15 -8.44
N VAL A 270 5.42 0.92 -7.23
CA VAL A 270 4.59 -0.24 -6.89
C VAL A 270 3.13 0.03 -7.23
N SER A 271 2.87 1.02 -8.09
CA SER A 271 1.53 1.37 -8.55
C SER A 271 0.97 0.31 -9.49
N ASN A 272 -0.35 0.14 -9.47
CA ASN A 272 -1.09 -0.84 -10.27
C ASN A 272 -0.75 -2.31 -9.96
N THR A 273 -0.39 -2.62 -8.73
CA THR A 273 -0.14 -3.98 -8.27
C THR A 273 -1.42 -4.60 -7.74
N ASN A 274 -2.13 -5.34 -8.57
CA ASN A 274 -3.41 -5.94 -8.18
C ASN A 274 -3.28 -7.07 -7.16
N TRP A 275 -2.06 -7.55 -6.83
CA TRP A 275 -1.82 -8.73 -6.00
C TRP A 275 -0.97 -8.48 -4.76
N VAL A 276 -0.26 -7.35 -4.67
CA VAL A 276 0.55 -7.05 -3.48
C VAL A 276 -0.36 -6.80 -2.29
N ALA A 277 -0.32 -7.72 -1.34
CA ALA A 277 -1.08 -7.67 -0.10
C ALA A 277 -0.22 -7.22 1.09
N VAL A 278 1.10 -7.45 1.02
CA VAL A 278 2.07 -7.14 2.07
C VAL A 278 3.20 -6.29 1.50
N MET A 279 3.53 -5.21 2.18
CA MET A 279 4.64 -4.34 1.84
C MET A 279 5.44 -3.98 3.08
N CYS A 280 6.65 -4.54 3.16
CA CYS A 280 7.56 -4.30 4.27
C CYS A 280 8.55 -3.19 3.89
N LEU A 281 8.29 -1.99 4.38
CA LEU A 281 9.15 -0.82 4.19
C LEU A 281 10.21 -0.74 5.29
N PRO A 282 11.41 -0.21 5.01
CA PRO A 282 12.40 0.06 6.05
C PRO A 282 11.92 1.22 6.95
N LYS A 283 12.49 1.34 8.14
CA LYS A 283 12.16 2.42 9.08
C LYS A 283 12.51 3.82 8.54
N GLN A 284 13.52 3.91 7.69
CA GLN A 284 14.00 5.15 7.07
C GLN A 284 14.45 4.91 5.63
N GLY A 285 14.60 5.97 4.85
CA GLY A 285 15.22 5.91 3.53
C GLY A 285 14.22 5.86 2.36
N LEU A 286 13.00 6.36 2.56
CA LEU A 286 12.02 6.49 1.48
C LEU A 286 11.82 7.97 1.13
N GLY A 287 12.45 8.44 0.04
CA GLY A 287 12.22 9.76 -0.53
C GLY A 287 11.50 9.71 -1.87
N GLY A 288 10.72 10.72 -2.29
CA GLY A 288 10.13 10.72 -3.64
C GLY A 288 8.96 11.66 -3.91
N ASP A 289 8.48 11.62 -5.14
CA ASP A 289 7.63 12.62 -5.81
C ASP A 289 6.15 12.22 -6.07
N GLY A 290 5.64 11.16 -5.42
CA GLY A 290 4.22 10.79 -5.47
C GLY A 290 3.87 9.55 -6.30
N LYS A 291 2.60 9.11 -6.23
CA LYS A 291 1.97 7.95 -6.93
C LYS A 291 2.61 6.58 -6.64
N THR A 292 3.27 6.42 -5.51
CA THR A 292 4.13 5.25 -5.23
C THR A 292 3.36 3.96 -5.08
N PHE A 293 2.22 3.99 -4.39
CA PHE A 293 1.39 2.82 -4.08
C PHE A 293 0.00 2.90 -4.71
N MET A 294 -0.22 3.86 -5.61
CA MET A 294 -1.50 4.08 -6.25
C MET A 294 -2.03 2.80 -6.89
N ASN A 295 -3.33 2.52 -6.67
CA ASN A 295 -4.02 1.36 -7.26
C ASN A 295 -3.42 -0.01 -6.87
N SER A 296 -2.90 -0.14 -5.64
CA SER A 296 -2.50 -1.41 -5.03
C SER A 296 -3.74 -2.04 -4.38
N LEU A 297 -4.53 -2.77 -5.18
CA LEU A 297 -5.89 -3.16 -4.82
C LEU A 297 -5.98 -4.14 -3.64
N MET A 298 -4.95 -4.96 -3.41
CA MET A 298 -4.93 -5.98 -2.35
C MET A 298 -4.17 -5.53 -1.10
N LEU A 299 -3.52 -4.36 -1.14
CA LEU A 299 -2.77 -3.82 0.00
C LEU A 299 -3.74 -3.47 1.13
N LYS A 300 -3.61 -4.15 2.27
CA LYS A 300 -4.52 -3.97 3.40
C LYS A 300 -3.96 -3.05 4.48
N ARG A 301 -2.64 -3.04 4.63
CA ARG A 301 -1.93 -2.27 5.65
C ARG A 301 -0.63 -1.74 5.07
N ILE A 302 -0.22 -0.57 5.49
CA ILE A 302 1.09 -0.01 5.18
C ILE A 302 1.60 0.82 6.36
N VAL A 303 2.89 0.68 6.63
CA VAL A 303 3.61 1.46 7.63
C VAL A 303 4.60 2.34 6.89
N LEU A 304 4.41 3.64 6.95
CA LEU A 304 5.32 4.58 6.28
C LEU A 304 6.57 4.80 7.14
N PRO A 305 7.75 4.93 6.51
CA PRO A 305 9.00 5.24 7.20
C PRO A 305 8.97 6.54 7.98
N ASP A 306 9.74 6.58 9.08
CA ASP A 306 9.78 7.72 10.02
C ASP A 306 10.32 9.03 9.40
N ASP A 307 11.07 8.94 8.31
CA ASP A 307 11.62 10.08 7.58
C ASP A 307 10.68 10.70 6.54
N VAL A 308 9.46 10.17 6.41
CA VAL A 308 8.44 10.76 5.53
C VAL A 308 7.91 12.05 6.14
N THR A 309 8.12 13.16 5.47
CA THR A 309 7.69 14.50 5.90
C THR A 309 6.47 15.04 5.14
N THR A 310 6.18 14.47 3.99
CA THR A 310 5.04 14.87 3.16
C THR A 310 4.44 13.64 2.50
N LEU A 311 3.11 13.54 2.49
CA LEU A 311 2.37 12.54 1.72
C LEU A 311 2.17 13.05 0.29
N PRO A 312 2.84 12.47 -0.72
CA PRO A 312 2.82 12.99 -2.07
C PRO A 312 1.46 12.81 -2.78
N TYR A 313 1.27 13.53 -3.87
CA TYR A 313 0.08 13.50 -4.73
C TYR A 313 -0.29 12.08 -5.18
N MET A 314 -1.51 11.64 -4.88
CA MET A 314 -2.07 10.32 -5.23
C MET A 314 -1.30 9.12 -4.65
N MET A 315 -0.50 9.28 -3.59
CA MET A 315 0.38 8.23 -3.06
C MET A 315 -0.31 6.88 -2.86
N LEU A 316 -1.48 6.85 -2.27
CA LEU A 316 -2.27 5.66 -1.94
C LEU A 316 -3.65 5.67 -2.62
N SER A 317 -3.85 6.57 -3.59
CA SER A 317 -5.13 6.65 -4.30
C SER A 317 -5.52 5.30 -4.90
N MET A 318 -6.81 4.93 -4.77
CA MET A 318 -7.38 3.68 -5.29
C MET A 318 -6.86 2.39 -4.61
N CYS A 319 -6.26 2.46 -3.43
CA CYS A 319 -5.94 1.28 -2.61
C CYS A 319 -7.21 0.80 -1.89
N GLN A 320 -8.10 0.15 -2.63
CA GLN A 320 -9.47 -0.16 -2.19
C GLN A 320 -9.56 -1.09 -0.98
N SER A 321 -8.57 -1.97 -0.80
CA SER A 321 -8.51 -2.88 0.36
C SER A 321 -7.73 -2.32 1.56
N LEU A 322 -7.18 -1.11 1.46
CA LEU A 322 -6.39 -0.52 2.54
C LEU A 322 -7.30 -0.24 3.75
N GLU A 323 -7.05 -0.95 4.84
CA GLU A 323 -7.82 -0.86 6.09
C GLU A 323 -7.10 0.01 7.12
N GLU A 324 -5.76 -0.05 7.16
CA GLU A 324 -4.93 0.57 8.17
C GLU A 324 -3.65 1.18 7.58
N ILE A 325 -3.29 2.35 8.05
CA ILE A 325 -2.04 3.02 7.72
C ILE A 325 -1.40 3.63 8.97
N HIS A 326 -0.07 3.46 9.10
CA HIS A 326 0.72 4.29 10.01
C HIS A 326 1.36 5.44 9.24
N ILE A 327 1.06 6.67 9.67
CA ILE A 327 1.65 7.92 9.18
C ILE A 327 2.60 8.43 10.26
N PRO A 328 3.91 8.62 9.95
CA PRO A 328 4.88 9.05 10.96
C PRO A 328 4.61 10.47 11.45
N GLN A 329 5.03 10.75 12.67
CA GLN A 329 4.85 12.07 13.30
C GLN A 329 5.56 13.22 12.54
N GLY A 330 6.57 12.90 11.74
CA GLY A 330 7.26 13.86 10.87
C GLY A 330 6.45 14.28 9.64
N ALA A 331 5.39 13.57 9.27
CA ALA A 331 4.55 13.87 8.11
C ALA A 331 3.62 15.05 8.42
N VAL A 332 4.07 16.24 8.12
CA VAL A 332 3.38 17.50 8.44
C VAL A 332 2.52 18.05 7.31
N ASN A 333 2.48 17.37 6.15
CA ASN A 333 1.73 17.82 4.99
C ASN A 333 1.20 16.64 4.15
N ALA A 334 0.04 16.81 3.52
CA ALA A 334 -0.55 15.87 2.58
C ALA A 334 -1.04 16.58 1.31
N SER A 335 -0.59 16.10 0.16
CA SER A 335 -1.03 16.60 -1.14
C SER A 335 -2.43 16.12 -1.49
N SER A 336 -3.01 16.62 -2.58
CA SER A 336 -4.35 16.19 -3.03
C SER A 336 -4.39 14.72 -3.43
N PHE A 337 -5.57 14.10 -3.24
CA PHE A 337 -5.91 12.73 -3.66
C PHE A 337 -5.13 11.60 -2.96
N VAL A 338 -4.44 11.83 -1.85
CA VAL A 338 -3.57 10.83 -1.21
C VAL A 338 -4.31 9.53 -0.93
N PHE A 339 -5.50 9.58 -0.32
CA PHE A 339 -6.32 8.42 0.05
C PHE A 339 -7.59 8.29 -0.79
N ARG A 340 -7.70 9.00 -1.91
CA ARG A 340 -8.91 8.94 -2.74
C ARG A 340 -9.24 7.50 -3.14
N ASN A 341 -10.51 7.09 -2.97
CA ASN A 341 -11.01 5.73 -3.24
C ASN A 341 -10.33 4.62 -2.41
N CYS A 342 -9.85 4.91 -1.19
CA CYS A 342 -9.49 3.90 -0.21
C CYS A 342 -10.76 3.45 0.53
N ALA A 343 -11.63 2.70 -0.15
CA ALA A 343 -12.98 2.39 0.32
C ALA A 343 -13.01 1.61 1.64
N SER A 344 -11.98 0.80 1.93
CA SER A 344 -11.85 0.01 3.17
C SER A 344 -11.17 0.75 4.32
N LEU A 345 -10.65 1.95 4.11
CA LEU A 345 -9.88 2.69 5.12
C LEU A 345 -10.78 3.10 6.29
N ARG A 346 -10.44 2.62 7.50
CA ARG A 346 -11.27 2.79 8.69
C ARG A 346 -10.77 3.89 9.62
N LYS A 347 -9.47 4.06 9.70
CA LYS A 347 -8.81 5.00 10.61
C LYS A 347 -7.59 5.60 9.97
N VAL A 348 -7.45 6.90 10.12
CA VAL A 348 -6.24 7.66 9.76
C VAL A 348 -5.96 8.63 10.89
N GLU A 349 -4.74 8.64 11.38
CA GLU A 349 -4.26 9.59 12.36
C GLU A 349 -3.17 10.45 11.72
N LEU A 350 -3.42 11.74 11.63
CA LEU A 350 -2.41 12.70 11.22
C LEU A 350 -1.61 13.17 12.45
N SER A 351 -0.34 13.50 12.24
CA SER A 351 0.51 14.09 13.28
C SER A 351 -0.13 15.33 13.91
N GLU A 352 0.02 15.51 15.21
CA GLU A 352 -0.34 16.76 15.90
C GLU A 352 0.45 17.96 15.34
N ASN A 353 1.62 17.71 14.78
CA ASN A 353 2.45 18.70 14.09
C ASN A 353 2.04 18.96 12.65
N PHE A 354 0.92 18.39 12.20
CA PHE A 354 0.44 18.58 10.84
C PHE A 354 0.06 20.06 10.63
N THR A 355 0.80 20.74 9.77
CA THR A 355 0.64 22.17 9.48
C THR A 355 0.04 22.43 8.10
N GLY A 356 -0.08 21.37 7.29
CA GLY A 356 -0.71 21.41 5.98
C GLY A 356 -2.22 21.55 6.09
N ASN A 357 -2.83 21.96 4.99
CA ASN A 357 -4.28 21.93 4.87
C ASN A 357 -4.79 20.51 4.56
N ILE A 358 -6.04 20.21 4.85
CA ILE A 358 -6.69 19.04 4.31
C ILE A 358 -6.95 19.34 2.83
N SER A 359 -6.09 18.85 1.96
CA SER A 359 -6.09 19.16 0.52
C SER A 359 -7.31 18.59 -0.21
N ASN A 360 -7.49 18.96 -1.49
CA ASN A 360 -8.64 18.50 -2.28
C ASN A 360 -8.64 16.96 -2.40
N ASP A 361 -9.85 16.38 -2.28
CA ASP A 361 -10.12 14.95 -2.49
C ASP A 361 -9.24 13.99 -1.65
N VAL A 362 -8.62 14.43 -0.54
CA VAL A 362 -7.70 13.59 0.24
C VAL A 362 -8.36 12.30 0.69
N PHE A 363 -9.59 12.36 1.23
CA PHE A 363 -10.36 11.22 1.71
C PHE A 363 -11.62 10.94 0.88
N ASN A 364 -11.70 11.50 -0.33
CA ASN A 364 -12.86 11.28 -1.19
C ASN A 364 -13.07 9.77 -1.44
N SER A 365 -14.30 9.29 -1.18
CA SER A 365 -14.70 7.88 -1.31
C SER A 365 -13.93 6.91 -0.37
N CYS A 366 -13.57 7.38 0.83
CA CYS A 366 -13.18 6.52 1.95
C CYS A 366 -14.45 6.10 2.72
N GLU A 367 -15.21 5.17 2.17
CA GLU A 367 -16.59 4.83 2.59
C GLU A 367 -16.66 4.28 4.03
N LEU A 368 -15.60 3.60 4.51
CA LEU A 368 -15.52 3.05 5.86
C LEU A 368 -14.82 3.96 6.88
N LEU A 369 -14.40 5.17 6.49
CA LEU A 369 -13.85 6.16 7.42
C LEU A 369 -14.99 6.80 8.21
N THR A 370 -15.24 6.28 9.42
CA THR A 370 -16.38 6.70 10.27
C THR A 370 -16.05 7.81 11.24
N GLY A 371 -14.77 8.06 11.51
CA GLY A 371 -14.29 9.15 12.35
C GLY A 371 -12.96 9.68 11.87
N PHE A 372 -12.72 10.96 12.06
CA PHE A 372 -11.47 11.63 11.73
C PHE A 372 -11.26 12.84 12.64
N THR A 373 -10.05 12.97 13.20
CA THR A 373 -9.67 14.14 13.97
C THR A 373 -8.87 15.10 13.09
N ILE A 374 -9.43 16.28 12.86
CA ILE A 374 -8.71 17.35 12.14
C ILE A 374 -7.71 17.98 13.11
N PRO A 375 -6.40 17.96 12.78
CA PRO A 375 -5.39 18.61 13.63
C PRO A 375 -5.66 20.10 13.84
N SER A 376 -5.38 20.60 15.04
CA SER A 376 -5.70 22.00 15.43
C SER A 376 -4.99 23.05 14.57
N ASN A 377 -3.86 22.72 13.96
CA ASN A 377 -3.10 23.62 13.09
C ASN A 377 -3.63 23.73 11.65
N VAL A 378 -4.65 22.95 11.29
CA VAL A 378 -5.29 23.01 9.97
C VAL A 378 -6.05 24.31 9.80
N THR A 379 -5.80 25.04 8.72
CA THR A 379 -6.45 26.33 8.44
C THR A 379 -7.47 26.27 7.32
N SER A 380 -7.49 25.21 6.49
CA SER A 380 -8.49 25.02 5.45
C SER A 380 -8.79 23.56 5.15
N ILE A 381 -10.02 23.30 4.71
CA ILE A 381 -10.49 22.01 4.21
C ILE A 381 -10.77 22.19 2.71
N GLY A 382 -10.13 21.37 1.88
CA GLY A 382 -10.20 21.44 0.42
C GLY A 382 -11.52 20.96 -0.17
N ALA A 383 -11.69 21.18 -1.47
CA ALA A 383 -12.86 20.71 -2.20
C ALA A 383 -12.94 19.18 -2.17
N SER A 384 -14.16 18.66 -1.94
CA SER A 384 -14.45 17.21 -1.87
C SER A 384 -13.56 16.42 -0.91
N ALA A 385 -12.92 17.06 0.07
CA ALA A 385 -11.89 16.43 0.92
C ALA A 385 -12.41 15.19 1.66
N PHE A 386 -13.66 15.21 2.11
CA PHE A 386 -14.36 14.12 2.80
C PHE A 386 -15.61 13.64 2.05
N ALA A 387 -15.75 13.97 0.77
CA ALA A 387 -16.92 13.54 0.01
C ALA A 387 -17.03 12.01 -0.03
N PHE A 388 -18.26 11.48 0.11
CA PHE A 388 -18.55 10.03 0.09
C PHE A 388 -17.83 9.23 1.21
N THR A 389 -17.55 9.87 2.36
CA THR A 389 -17.04 9.17 3.54
C THR A 389 -18.16 8.62 4.42
N GLY A 390 -17.81 7.64 5.26
CA GLY A 390 -18.69 7.09 6.28
C GLY A 390 -18.73 7.88 7.59
N LEU A 391 -18.23 9.12 7.61
CA LEU A 391 -18.17 9.95 8.82
C LEU A 391 -19.52 10.05 9.52
N ILE A 392 -19.51 9.79 10.84
CA ILE A 392 -20.68 9.90 11.71
C ILE A 392 -20.75 11.29 12.34
N GLU A 393 -19.58 11.79 12.76
CA GLU A 393 -19.43 13.13 13.32
C GLU A 393 -18.06 13.70 12.92
N ILE A 394 -17.95 15.02 12.94
CA ILE A 394 -16.71 15.74 12.69
C ILE A 394 -16.63 17.00 13.54
N THR A 395 -15.45 17.25 14.13
CA THR A 395 -15.14 18.53 14.76
C THR A 395 -14.24 19.35 13.84
N ILE A 396 -14.67 20.57 13.52
CA ILE A 396 -13.91 21.53 12.73
C ILE A 396 -13.24 22.53 13.69
N PRO A 397 -11.90 22.49 13.80
CA PRO A 397 -11.13 23.33 14.72
C PRO A 397 -11.29 24.84 14.44
N GLU A 398 -11.03 25.65 15.46
CA GLU A 398 -11.19 27.10 15.40
C GLU A 398 -10.28 27.79 14.37
N ASN A 399 -9.13 27.18 14.05
CA ASN A 399 -8.20 27.72 13.07
C ASN A 399 -8.63 27.49 11.62
N VAL A 400 -9.66 26.68 11.38
CA VAL A 400 -10.18 26.47 10.01
C VAL A 400 -10.98 27.71 9.60
N THR A 401 -10.43 28.47 8.66
CA THR A 401 -11.02 29.71 8.14
C THR A 401 -11.78 29.54 6.83
N SER A 402 -11.60 28.39 6.14
CA SER A 402 -12.29 28.13 4.87
C SER A 402 -12.58 26.64 4.63
N ILE A 403 -13.73 26.37 3.98
CA ILE A 403 -14.16 25.03 3.60
C ILE A 403 -14.51 25.03 2.10
N GLY A 404 -13.85 24.14 1.37
CA GLY A 404 -13.97 24.01 -0.09
C GLY A 404 -15.30 23.41 -0.53
N ALA A 405 -15.62 23.59 -1.83
CA ALA A 405 -16.87 23.10 -2.42
C ALA A 405 -17.04 21.58 -2.20
N GLN A 406 -18.26 21.17 -1.83
CA GLN A 406 -18.60 19.75 -1.68
C GLN A 406 -17.74 18.97 -0.66
N ALA A 407 -17.09 19.65 0.30
CA ALA A 407 -16.14 19.04 1.22
C ALA A 407 -16.70 17.81 1.95
N PHE A 408 -17.98 17.81 2.30
CA PHE A 408 -18.70 16.71 2.97
C PHE A 408 -19.89 16.21 2.14
N ARG A 409 -19.81 16.32 0.81
CA ARG A 409 -20.87 15.82 -0.08
C ARG A 409 -21.08 14.33 0.11
N GLN A 410 -22.36 13.86 0.11
CA GLN A 410 -22.71 12.44 0.18
C GLN A 410 -22.18 11.71 1.45
N CYS A 411 -21.89 12.43 2.53
CA CYS A 411 -21.61 11.84 3.83
C CYS A 411 -22.95 11.40 4.47
N LEU A 412 -23.47 10.27 4.02
CA LEU A 412 -24.84 9.82 4.33
C LEU A 412 -25.05 9.44 5.82
N GLN A 413 -23.99 9.33 6.60
CA GLN A 413 -24.03 9.01 8.03
C GLN A 413 -23.66 10.21 8.92
N LEU A 414 -23.24 11.35 8.34
CA LEU A 414 -22.78 12.52 9.07
C LEU A 414 -23.95 13.21 9.77
N ASN A 415 -24.16 12.87 11.04
CA ASN A 415 -25.29 13.39 11.81
C ASN A 415 -24.91 14.56 12.73
N ARG A 416 -23.62 14.78 13.03
CA ARG A 416 -23.14 15.87 13.89
C ARG A 416 -21.90 16.55 13.31
N VAL A 417 -21.97 17.86 13.20
CA VAL A 417 -20.83 18.72 12.84
C VAL A 417 -20.63 19.71 13.98
N TYR A 418 -19.46 19.69 14.59
CA TYR A 418 -19.08 20.60 15.65
C TYR A 418 -18.13 21.66 15.11
N LEU A 419 -18.49 22.93 15.26
CA LEU A 419 -17.66 24.07 14.93
C LEU A 419 -17.17 24.69 16.24
N THR A 420 -15.86 24.87 16.40
CA THR A 420 -15.28 25.39 17.64
C THR A 420 -14.94 26.88 17.55
N SER A 421 -14.93 27.45 16.34
CA SER A 421 -14.74 28.88 16.12
C SER A 421 -16.02 29.67 16.38
N THR A 422 -15.93 30.83 17.04
CA THR A 422 -17.03 31.79 17.12
C THR A 422 -17.25 32.57 15.83
N THR A 423 -16.26 32.56 14.93
CA THR A 423 -16.33 33.15 13.59
C THR A 423 -16.58 32.07 12.55
N PRO A 424 -17.64 32.15 11.75
CA PRO A 424 -17.93 31.17 10.71
C PRO A 424 -16.79 31.06 9.69
N PRO A 425 -16.26 29.86 9.38
CA PRO A 425 -15.34 29.70 8.26
C PRO A 425 -16.03 30.05 6.95
N ALA A 426 -15.31 30.67 6.02
CA ALA A 426 -15.82 30.98 4.68
C ALA A 426 -16.13 29.66 3.92
N LEU A 427 -17.36 29.54 3.43
CA LEU A 427 -17.77 28.44 2.56
C LEU A 427 -17.57 28.82 1.09
N ALA A 428 -16.93 27.96 0.30
CA ALA A 428 -16.75 28.18 -1.13
C ALA A 428 -18.08 28.32 -1.89
N ASN A 429 -19.13 27.63 -1.40
CA ASN A 429 -20.51 27.72 -1.91
C ASN A 429 -21.46 27.04 -0.92
N SER A 430 -22.74 26.99 -1.27
CA SER A 430 -23.82 26.39 -0.47
C SER A 430 -23.96 24.87 -0.58
N ASN A 431 -23.06 24.15 -1.27
CA ASN A 431 -23.16 22.71 -1.49
C ASN A 431 -22.16 21.87 -0.65
N ILE A 432 -21.63 22.45 0.44
CA ILE A 432 -20.61 21.80 1.30
C ILE A 432 -21.11 20.44 1.82
N PHE A 433 -22.34 20.38 2.33
CA PHE A 433 -23.00 19.17 2.85
C PHE A 433 -24.05 18.61 1.87
N GLN A 434 -23.89 18.81 0.56
CA GLN A 434 -24.85 18.34 -0.44
C GLN A 434 -25.12 16.83 -0.31
N ASN A 435 -26.39 16.46 -0.12
CA ASN A 435 -26.83 15.08 0.09
C ASN A 435 -26.14 14.37 1.28
N ALA A 436 -25.72 15.10 2.30
CA ALA A 436 -25.36 14.53 3.58
C ALA A 436 -26.61 14.03 4.33
N TYR A 437 -26.43 13.49 5.54
CA TYR A 437 -27.54 12.98 6.34
C TYR A 437 -28.66 14.06 6.52
N ALA A 438 -29.92 13.68 6.27
CA ALA A 438 -31.01 14.66 6.23
C ALA A 438 -31.22 15.35 7.58
N ASP A 439 -31.08 14.62 8.69
CA ASP A 439 -31.28 15.12 10.05
C ASP A 439 -29.96 15.56 10.73
N MET A 440 -28.93 15.89 9.92
CA MET A 440 -27.68 16.42 10.40
C MET A 440 -27.86 17.69 11.23
N VAL A 441 -27.15 17.76 12.37
CA VAL A 441 -27.13 18.94 13.24
C VAL A 441 -25.76 19.58 13.22
N ILE A 442 -25.72 20.90 13.09
CA ILE A 442 -24.50 21.71 13.14
C ILE A 442 -24.46 22.42 14.47
N TYR A 443 -23.49 22.04 15.32
CA TYR A 443 -23.27 22.64 16.61
C TYR A 443 -22.28 23.79 16.51
N VAL A 444 -22.67 24.97 16.97
CA VAL A 444 -21.84 26.18 16.99
C VAL A 444 -21.59 26.62 18.43
N PRO A 445 -20.49 27.37 18.72
CA PRO A 445 -20.20 27.89 20.06
C PRO A 445 -21.36 28.73 20.59
N GLN A 446 -21.48 28.73 21.93
CA GLN A 446 -22.46 29.56 22.62
C GLN A 446 -22.31 31.04 22.27
N GLY A 447 -23.41 31.71 21.96
CA GLY A 447 -23.47 33.13 21.57
C GLY A 447 -23.10 33.41 20.10
N SER A 448 -22.77 32.39 19.30
CA SER A 448 -22.38 32.56 17.89
C SER A 448 -23.48 32.17 16.86
N LEU A 449 -24.59 31.64 17.32
CA LEU A 449 -25.63 31.08 16.45
C LEU A 449 -26.13 32.06 15.37
N GLU A 450 -26.45 33.30 15.77
CA GLU A 450 -26.98 34.30 14.83
C GLU A 450 -25.89 34.78 13.84
N THR A 451 -24.63 34.81 14.28
CA THR A 451 -23.49 35.10 13.41
C THR A 451 -23.35 34.04 12.31
N TYR A 452 -23.48 32.75 12.67
CA TYR A 452 -23.42 31.65 11.71
C TYR A 452 -24.63 31.66 10.75
N LYS A 453 -25.84 31.89 11.25
CA LYS A 453 -27.03 31.95 10.43
C LYS A 453 -27.00 33.10 9.42
N ALA A 454 -26.34 34.20 9.74
CA ALA A 454 -26.21 35.36 8.86
C ALA A 454 -25.04 35.28 7.88
N ALA A 455 -24.10 34.35 8.08
CA ALA A 455 -22.91 34.24 7.26
C ALA A 455 -23.17 33.71 5.84
N ASP A 456 -22.40 34.17 4.86
CA ASP A 456 -22.52 33.80 3.45
C ASP A 456 -22.42 32.29 3.27
N ASN A 457 -23.29 31.70 2.48
CA ASN A 457 -23.46 30.28 2.21
C ASN A 457 -23.80 29.40 3.43
N TRP A 458 -23.78 29.93 4.65
CA TRP A 458 -24.27 29.26 5.86
C TRP A 458 -25.77 29.36 6.03
N THR A 459 -26.39 30.39 5.48
CA THR A 459 -27.86 30.66 5.57
C THR A 459 -28.71 29.47 5.15
N VAL A 460 -28.25 28.64 4.19
CA VAL A 460 -28.99 27.46 3.73
C VAL A 460 -29.01 26.32 4.76
N TYR A 461 -28.20 26.41 5.81
CA TYR A 461 -28.13 25.45 6.90
C TYR A 461 -28.69 25.97 8.21
N ALA A 462 -29.30 27.17 8.22
CA ALA A 462 -29.79 27.86 9.43
C ALA A 462 -30.69 26.98 10.30
N ASP A 463 -31.59 26.20 9.68
CA ASP A 463 -32.53 25.31 10.37
C ASP A 463 -31.87 24.08 11.01
N LYS A 464 -30.59 23.78 10.65
CA LYS A 464 -29.80 22.66 11.17
C LYS A 464 -28.88 23.07 12.31
N MET A 465 -28.81 24.36 12.66
CA MET A 465 -27.85 24.90 13.62
C MET A 465 -28.40 24.94 15.04
N GLN A 466 -27.55 24.56 15.99
CA GLN A 466 -27.81 24.64 17.42
C GLN A 466 -26.54 25.10 18.16
N GLU A 467 -26.70 25.76 19.30
CA GLU A 467 -25.58 26.05 20.19
C GLU A 467 -25.21 24.81 20.99
N VAL A 468 -23.90 24.63 21.20
CA VAL A 468 -23.38 23.60 22.14
C VAL A 468 -23.95 23.92 23.52
N GLN A 469 -24.64 22.98 24.14
CA GLN A 469 -25.09 23.11 25.53
C GLN A 469 -23.89 22.96 26.46
N SER A 470 -23.75 23.90 27.39
CA SER A 470 -22.66 23.92 28.41
C SER A 470 -22.74 22.75 29.37
#